data_2aa342da4f2c5fad0896260b29192ed7
#
_entry.id   2aa342da4f2c5fad0896260b29192ed7
#
_cell.length_a   1.000
_cell.length_b   1.000
_cell.length_c   1.000
_cell.angle_alpha   90.00
_cell.angle_beta   90.00
_cell.angle_gamma   90.00
#
_symmetry.space_group_name_H-M   'P 1'
#
loop_
_entity.id
_entity.type
_entity.pdbx_description
1 polymer ?
#
loop_
_entity_poly.entity_id
_entity_poly.type
_entity_poly.pdbx_seq_one_letter_code
_entity_poly.pdbx_strand_id
1 'polypeptide(L)'
;AQRLKYSGCMALRTNEVPNPFKALELYRQRNAVECSYRVFKNQIEGDRMLATQTSYRGKLFVFTLATCLRTMMRVKAEAQAKEFDLKIPGNSLSQVFEILRGVTMQRWGSTDSWRINMLTRKQRECFALFGMTPIRGTRKD
;
A
#
# COMPACT_ATOMS: atom_id res chain seq x y z
N ALA A 1 33.10 -30.52 -6.39
CA ALA A 1 32.27 -30.69 -7.61
C ALA A 1 30.79 -30.98 -7.28
N GLN A 2 30.47 -31.78 -6.22
CA GLN A 2 29.06 -32.10 -5.88
C GLN A 2 28.24 -30.89 -5.37
N ARG A 3 28.83 -29.91 -4.69
CA ARG A 3 28.13 -28.71 -4.21
C ARG A 3 27.59 -27.83 -5.33
N LEU A 4 28.20 -27.79 -6.48
CA LEU A 4 27.76 -26.99 -7.63
C LEU A 4 26.54 -27.58 -8.35
N LYS A 5 26.35 -28.90 -8.28
CA LYS A 5 25.26 -29.60 -8.97
C LYS A 5 23.87 -29.22 -8.47
N TYR A 6 23.73 -28.76 -7.22
CA TYR A 6 22.46 -28.37 -6.60
C TYR A 6 22.40 -26.88 -6.26
N SER A 7 23.35 -26.11 -6.77
CA SER A 7 23.38 -24.66 -6.58
C SER A 7 22.14 -24.03 -7.22
N GLY A 8 21.40 -23.29 -6.45
CA GLY A 8 20.12 -22.70 -6.89
C GLY A 8 18.87 -23.57 -6.69
N CYS A 9 19.05 -24.83 -6.23
CA CYS A 9 17.93 -25.66 -5.83
C CYS A 9 17.58 -25.45 -4.36
N MET A 10 16.28 -25.47 -4.05
CA MET A 10 15.75 -25.39 -2.69
C MET A 10 14.82 -26.57 -2.44
N ALA A 11 15.00 -27.25 -1.32
CA ALA A 11 14.12 -28.32 -0.88
C ALA A 11 13.08 -27.76 0.11
N LEU A 12 11.80 -28.01 -0.16
CA LEU A 12 10.71 -27.73 0.76
C LEU A 12 10.28 -29.05 1.41
N ARG A 13 10.23 -29.07 2.75
CA ARG A 13 9.68 -30.18 3.52
C ARG A 13 8.43 -29.73 4.24
N THR A 14 7.36 -30.49 4.12
CA THR A 14 6.07 -30.24 4.79
C THR A 14 5.56 -31.53 5.42
N ASN A 15 4.89 -31.41 6.55
CA ASN A 15 4.23 -32.52 7.26
C ASN A 15 2.71 -32.50 7.10
N GLU A 16 2.12 -31.35 6.66
CA GLU A 16 0.66 -31.16 6.61
C GLU A 16 0.11 -31.01 5.18
N VAL A 17 0.96 -30.61 4.23
CA VAL A 17 0.53 -30.35 2.86
C VAL A 17 1.05 -31.46 1.93
N PRO A 18 0.22 -32.45 1.58
CA PRO A 18 0.67 -33.59 0.77
C PRO A 18 0.95 -33.21 -0.69
N ASN A 19 0.31 -32.15 -1.21
CA ASN A 19 0.49 -31.73 -2.59
C ASN A 19 1.69 -30.78 -2.71
N PRO A 20 2.75 -31.14 -3.47
CA PRO A 20 3.97 -30.35 -3.59
C PRO A 20 3.75 -28.99 -4.26
N PHE A 21 2.81 -28.88 -5.20
CA PHE A 21 2.49 -27.61 -5.86
C PHE A 21 1.80 -26.65 -4.91
N LYS A 22 0.90 -27.15 -4.06
CA LYS A 22 0.25 -26.34 -3.02
C LYS A 22 1.25 -25.91 -1.94
N ALA A 23 2.19 -26.78 -1.56
CA ALA A 23 3.26 -26.42 -0.65
C ALA A 23 4.14 -25.30 -1.22
N LEU A 24 4.45 -25.35 -2.52
CA LEU A 24 5.20 -24.30 -3.21
C LEU A 24 4.42 -22.99 -3.28
N GLU A 25 3.12 -23.04 -3.52
CA GLU A 25 2.25 -21.86 -3.52
C GLU A 25 2.24 -21.18 -2.14
N LEU A 26 2.03 -21.95 -1.08
CA LEU A 26 2.07 -21.44 0.29
C LEU A 26 3.45 -20.86 0.64
N TYR A 27 4.52 -21.51 0.22
CA TYR A 27 5.86 -20.98 0.41
C TYR A 27 6.07 -19.62 -0.29
N ARG A 28 5.54 -19.47 -1.51
CA ARG A 28 5.60 -18.20 -2.25
C ARG A 28 4.84 -17.06 -1.55
N GLN A 29 3.80 -17.38 -0.77
CA GLN A 29 3.08 -16.39 0.03
C GLN A 29 3.96 -15.76 1.12
N ARG A 30 5.07 -16.42 1.52
CA ARG A 30 6.08 -15.83 2.40
C ARG A 30 6.61 -14.49 1.89
N ASN A 31 6.70 -14.33 0.58
CA ASN A 31 7.12 -13.07 -0.03
C ASN A 31 6.21 -11.89 0.36
N ALA A 32 4.92 -12.13 0.56
CA ALA A 32 3.99 -11.09 1.02
C ALA A 32 4.34 -10.61 2.44
N VAL A 33 4.75 -11.52 3.33
CA VAL A 33 5.20 -11.19 4.69
C VAL A 33 6.49 -10.38 4.63
N GLU A 34 7.46 -10.78 3.81
CA GLU A 34 8.73 -10.06 3.63
C GLU A 34 8.50 -8.66 3.05
N CYS A 35 7.57 -8.52 2.09
CA CYS A 35 7.16 -7.22 1.56
C CYS A 35 6.52 -6.35 2.63
N SER A 36 5.67 -6.91 3.49
CA SER A 36 5.05 -6.18 4.61
C SER A 36 6.09 -5.70 5.62
N TYR A 37 7.07 -6.53 5.96
CA TYR A 37 8.19 -6.13 6.82
C TYR A 37 9.05 -5.03 6.18
N ARG A 38 9.27 -5.09 4.88
CA ARG A 38 9.99 -4.03 4.15
C ARG A 38 9.24 -2.71 4.19
N VAL A 39 7.92 -2.73 4.05
CA VAL A 39 7.06 -1.54 4.19
C VAL A 39 7.16 -0.99 5.60
N PHE A 40 7.02 -1.83 6.62
CA PHE A 40 7.14 -1.45 8.01
C PHE A 40 8.50 -0.81 8.31
N LYS A 41 9.58 -1.44 7.85
CA LYS A 41 10.95 -0.98 8.12
C LYS A 41 11.31 0.29 7.34
N ASN A 42 11.07 0.30 6.03
CA ASN A 42 11.64 1.32 5.15
C ASN A 42 10.68 2.48 4.86
N GLN A 43 9.37 2.28 4.97
CA GLN A 43 8.39 3.30 4.59
C GLN A 43 7.65 3.90 5.78
N ILE A 44 7.57 3.16 6.88
CA ILE A 44 6.94 3.60 8.13
C ILE A 44 8.01 3.88 9.19
N GLU A 45 9.29 3.53 8.91
CA GLU A 45 10.43 3.68 9.82
C GLU A 45 10.23 3.01 11.18
N GLY A 46 9.49 1.88 11.17
CA GLY A 46 9.14 1.15 12.38
C GLY A 46 10.33 0.54 13.14
N ASP A 47 11.48 0.41 12.47
CA ASP A 47 12.74 -0.05 13.07
C ASP A 47 13.45 1.07 13.85
N ARG A 48 13.11 2.33 13.59
CA ARG A 48 13.67 3.52 14.28
C ARG A 48 12.79 4.06 15.39
N MET A 49 11.98 3.18 15.97
CA MET A 49 11.00 3.57 16.98
C MET A 49 11.67 3.99 18.29
N LEU A 50 11.93 5.29 18.42
CA LEU A 50 12.30 5.87 19.71
C LEU A 50 11.06 5.90 20.61
N ALA A 51 11.06 5.05 21.64
CA ALA A 51 9.94 4.94 22.55
C ALA A 51 10.41 4.61 23.96
N THR A 52 9.75 5.19 24.96
CA THR A 52 9.83 4.72 26.33
C THR A 52 9.13 3.35 26.44
N GLN A 53 9.45 2.57 27.45
CA GLN A 53 8.83 1.25 27.67
C GLN A 53 7.31 1.34 27.72
N THR A 54 6.74 2.40 28.27
CA THR A 54 5.30 2.65 28.35
C THR A 54 4.67 3.01 26.99
N SER A 55 5.37 3.80 26.17
CA SER A 55 4.82 4.23 24.87
C SER A 55 5.09 3.24 23.73
N TYR A 56 5.94 2.24 23.95
CA TYR A 56 6.34 1.26 22.95
C TYR A 56 5.14 0.49 22.36
N ARG A 57 4.29 -0.04 23.24
CA ARG A 57 3.10 -0.82 22.82
C ARG A 57 2.14 0.00 21.97
N GLY A 58 1.88 1.25 22.37
CA GLY A 58 1.01 2.16 21.62
C GLY A 58 1.59 2.49 20.25
N LYS A 59 2.88 2.79 20.18
CA LYS A 59 3.56 3.07 18.91
C LYS A 59 3.57 1.84 17.99
N LEU A 60 3.87 0.65 18.53
CA LEU A 60 3.83 -0.59 17.76
C LEU A 60 2.44 -0.86 17.19
N PHE A 61 1.38 -0.63 17.97
CA PHE A 61 0.01 -0.75 17.51
C PHE A 61 -0.30 0.20 16.34
N VAL A 62 0.06 1.48 16.47
CA VAL A 62 -0.14 2.48 15.40
C VAL A 62 0.62 2.09 14.13
N PHE A 63 1.87 1.65 14.24
CA PHE A 63 2.66 1.22 13.11
C PHE A 63 2.09 -0.04 12.44
N THR A 64 1.57 -0.97 13.22
CA THR A 64 0.89 -2.16 12.68
C THR A 64 -0.35 -1.76 11.90
N LEU A 65 -1.20 -0.87 12.44
CA LEU A 65 -2.36 -0.34 11.73
C LEU A 65 -1.95 0.38 10.43
N ALA A 66 -0.92 1.22 10.47
CA ALA A 66 -0.41 1.91 9.29
C ALA A 66 0.06 0.93 8.21
N THR A 67 0.74 -0.15 8.61
CA THR A 67 1.18 -1.21 7.69
C THR A 67 -0.01 -1.93 7.07
N CYS A 68 -1.03 -2.28 7.86
CA CYS A 68 -2.26 -2.91 7.38
C CYS A 68 -2.98 -2.01 6.38
N LEU A 69 -3.22 -0.75 6.73
CA LEU A 69 -3.89 0.22 5.85
C LEU A 69 -3.13 0.39 4.54
N ARG A 70 -1.81 0.55 4.61
CA ARG A 70 -0.98 0.70 3.42
C ARG A 70 -1.04 -0.53 2.51
N THR A 71 -1.04 -1.73 3.10
CA THR A 71 -1.18 -2.99 2.36
C THR A 71 -2.54 -3.08 1.69
N MET A 72 -3.62 -2.77 2.41
CA MET A 72 -4.98 -2.73 1.84
C MET A 72 -5.10 -1.74 0.70
N MET A 73 -4.54 -0.53 0.85
CA MET A 73 -4.52 0.47 -0.21
C MET A 73 -3.74 -0.02 -1.43
N ARG A 74 -2.63 -0.71 -1.23
CA ARG A 74 -1.84 -1.28 -2.33
C ARG A 74 -2.63 -2.33 -3.10
N VAL A 75 -3.25 -3.27 -2.41
CA VAL A 75 -4.07 -4.32 -3.04
C VAL A 75 -5.24 -3.70 -3.81
N LYS A 76 -5.92 -2.71 -3.23
CA LYS A 76 -7.02 -2.02 -3.91
C LYS A 76 -6.53 -1.27 -5.15
N ALA A 77 -5.43 -0.54 -5.06
CA ALA A 77 -4.87 0.19 -6.19
C ALA A 77 -4.44 -0.76 -7.32
N GLU A 78 -3.86 -1.92 -7.01
CA GLU A 78 -3.48 -2.93 -8.01
C GLU A 78 -4.70 -3.57 -8.68
N ALA A 79 -5.77 -3.82 -7.93
CA ALA A 79 -7.02 -4.33 -8.48
C ALA A 79 -7.66 -3.32 -9.45
N GLN A 80 -7.79 -2.06 -9.04
CA GLN A 80 -8.36 -0.99 -9.88
C GLN A 80 -7.46 -0.68 -11.09
N ALA A 81 -6.15 -0.73 -10.92
CA ALA A 81 -5.21 -0.53 -12.02
C ALA A 81 -5.40 -1.58 -13.12
N LYS A 82 -5.66 -2.84 -12.76
CA LYS A 82 -5.96 -3.92 -13.72
C LYS A 82 -7.33 -3.77 -14.37
N GLU A 83 -8.34 -3.39 -13.60
CA GLU A 83 -9.72 -3.27 -14.07
C GLU A 83 -9.89 -2.11 -15.07
N PHE A 84 -9.25 -0.99 -14.83
CA PHE A 84 -9.39 0.25 -15.63
C PHE A 84 -8.18 0.58 -16.49
N ASP A 85 -7.23 -0.33 -16.65
CA ASP A 85 -5.96 -0.12 -17.39
C ASP A 85 -5.22 1.14 -16.94
N LEU A 86 -5.20 1.39 -15.62
CA LEU A 86 -4.51 2.53 -15.02
C LEU A 86 -3.11 2.15 -14.60
N LYS A 87 -2.18 3.10 -14.66
CA LYS A 87 -0.82 2.90 -14.17
C LYS A 87 -0.66 3.49 -12.78
N ILE A 88 -0.15 2.68 -11.84
CA ILE A 88 0.26 3.19 -10.53
C ILE A 88 1.54 4.00 -10.72
N PRO A 89 1.56 5.31 -10.40
CA PRO A 89 2.74 6.15 -10.54
C PRO A 89 3.96 5.55 -9.85
N GLY A 90 5.06 5.36 -10.63
CA GLY A 90 6.30 4.75 -10.14
C GLY A 90 6.14 3.39 -9.47
N ASN A 91 5.04 2.70 -9.74
CA ASN A 91 4.67 1.45 -9.08
C ASN A 91 4.74 1.53 -7.54
N SER A 92 4.48 2.71 -6.97
CA SER A 92 4.64 3.01 -5.55
C SER A 92 3.51 3.87 -5.00
N LEU A 93 2.94 3.46 -3.86
CA LEU A 93 1.96 4.27 -3.13
C LEU A 93 2.55 5.60 -2.64
N SER A 94 3.85 5.66 -2.35
CA SER A 94 4.50 6.90 -1.94
C SER A 94 4.41 7.97 -3.03
N GLN A 95 4.58 7.60 -4.30
CA GLN A 95 4.41 8.53 -5.41
C GLN A 95 2.94 8.91 -5.64
N VAL A 96 2.00 8.00 -5.43
CA VAL A 96 0.57 8.32 -5.45
C VAL A 96 0.25 9.38 -4.40
N PHE A 97 0.73 9.22 -3.17
CA PHE A 97 0.51 10.19 -2.09
C PHE A 97 1.19 11.52 -2.38
N GLU A 98 2.38 11.52 -2.98
CA GLU A 98 3.06 12.77 -3.36
C GLU A 98 2.26 13.56 -4.40
N ILE A 99 1.68 12.89 -5.40
CA ILE A 99 0.79 13.53 -6.38
C ILE A 99 -0.48 14.08 -5.70
N LEU A 100 -1.05 13.33 -4.76
CA LEU A 100 -2.27 13.74 -4.04
C LEU A 100 -2.01 14.83 -2.99
N ARG A 101 -0.77 14.99 -2.52
CA ARG A 101 -0.38 16.03 -1.55
C ARG A 101 -0.69 17.45 -2.02
N GLY A 102 -0.65 17.68 -3.34
CA GLY A 102 -1.01 18.95 -3.95
C GLY A 102 -2.52 19.22 -4.05
N VAL A 103 -3.37 18.28 -3.63
CA VAL A 103 -4.82 18.48 -3.63
C VAL A 103 -5.21 19.28 -2.41
N THR A 104 -5.81 20.44 -2.65
CA THR A 104 -6.27 21.33 -1.57
C THR A 104 -7.79 21.47 -1.59
N MET A 105 -8.37 21.59 -0.40
CA MET A 105 -9.77 21.92 -0.22
C MET A 105 -9.85 23.34 0.36
N GLN A 106 -10.72 24.14 -0.20
CA GLN A 106 -10.97 25.49 0.27
C GLN A 106 -12.42 25.64 0.75
N ARG A 107 -12.61 26.33 1.86
CA ARG A 107 -13.92 26.75 2.34
C ARG A 107 -14.27 28.09 1.70
N TRP A 108 -15.40 28.14 1.02
CA TRP A 108 -15.82 29.35 0.33
C TRP A 108 -16.96 30.04 1.10
N GLY A 109 -16.67 31.23 1.61
CA GLY A 109 -17.66 32.08 2.29
C GLY A 109 -18.10 31.58 3.67
N SER A 110 -19.22 32.07 4.15
CA SER A 110 -19.85 31.69 5.42
C SER A 110 -20.64 30.37 5.35
N THR A 111 -20.80 29.82 4.16
CA THR A 111 -21.48 28.54 3.92
C THR A 111 -20.53 27.37 4.18
N ASP A 112 -21.04 26.31 4.80
CA ASP A 112 -20.25 25.10 5.14
C ASP A 112 -19.90 24.24 3.90
N SER A 113 -19.68 24.93 2.76
CA SER A 113 -19.36 24.27 1.49
C SER A 113 -17.85 24.21 1.26
N TRP A 114 -17.32 22.98 1.26
CA TRP A 114 -15.95 22.72 0.89
C TRP A 114 -15.84 22.47 -0.62
N ARG A 115 -14.89 23.10 -1.27
CA ARG A 115 -14.59 22.87 -2.69
C ARG A 115 -13.18 22.36 -2.84
N ILE A 116 -13.02 21.29 -3.63
CA ILE A 116 -11.72 20.80 -4.05
C ILE A 116 -11.28 21.66 -5.24
N ASN A 117 -10.01 22.11 -5.21
CA ASN A 117 -9.42 22.84 -6.34
C ASN A 117 -9.41 21.96 -7.59
N MET A 118 -9.27 22.61 -8.77
CA MET A 118 -9.19 21.89 -10.03
C MET A 118 -8.10 20.82 -9.97
N LEU A 119 -8.52 19.58 -10.17
CA LEU A 119 -7.61 18.43 -10.15
C LEU A 119 -6.93 18.26 -11.52
N THR A 120 -5.65 18.03 -11.50
CA THR A 120 -4.90 17.61 -12.68
C THR A 120 -5.36 16.21 -13.15
N ARG A 121 -5.05 15.86 -14.41
CA ARG A 121 -5.35 14.52 -14.92
C ARG A 121 -4.73 13.43 -14.04
N LYS A 122 -3.45 13.57 -13.66
CA LYS A 122 -2.75 12.60 -12.81
C LYS A 122 -3.41 12.44 -11.43
N GLN A 123 -3.87 13.53 -10.81
CA GLN A 123 -4.58 13.48 -9.53
C GLN A 123 -5.91 12.73 -9.66
N ARG A 124 -6.66 12.94 -10.74
CA ARG A 124 -7.92 12.20 -11.00
C ARG A 124 -7.66 10.70 -11.19
N GLU A 125 -6.62 10.34 -11.93
CA GLU A 125 -6.20 8.94 -12.10
C GLU A 125 -5.81 8.32 -10.74
N CYS A 126 -5.12 9.06 -9.87
CA CYS A 126 -4.79 8.59 -8.51
C CYS A 126 -6.04 8.38 -7.64
N PHE A 127 -7.06 9.22 -7.73
CA PHE A 127 -8.34 8.99 -7.04
C PHE A 127 -9.05 7.75 -7.58
N ALA A 128 -9.04 7.54 -8.89
CA ALA A 128 -9.64 6.37 -9.52
C ALA A 128 -8.99 5.05 -9.06
N LEU A 129 -7.67 5.03 -8.77
CA LEU A 129 -6.98 3.87 -8.21
C LEU A 129 -7.56 3.40 -6.86
N PHE A 130 -8.26 4.27 -6.14
CA PHE A 130 -8.92 3.93 -4.89
C PHE A 130 -10.45 3.80 -5.03
N GLY A 131 -10.97 3.88 -6.27
CA GLY A 131 -12.41 3.87 -6.54
C GLY A 131 -13.12 5.10 -6.00
N MET A 132 -12.40 6.21 -5.82
CA MET A 132 -12.96 7.46 -5.33
C MET A 132 -13.25 8.41 -6.49
N THR A 133 -14.47 8.91 -6.54
CA THR A 133 -14.84 10.03 -7.41
C THR A 133 -14.65 11.33 -6.64
N PRO A 134 -13.73 12.22 -7.05
CA PRO A 134 -13.56 13.48 -6.37
C PRO A 134 -14.87 14.28 -6.44
N ILE A 135 -15.34 14.76 -5.29
CA ILE A 135 -16.54 15.57 -5.20
C ILE A 135 -16.30 16.85 -6.01
N ARG A 136 -16.89 16.94 -7.19
CA ARG A 136 -16.96 18.19 -7.94
C ARG A 136 -17.83 19.12 -7.10
N GLY A 137 -17.26 20.24 -6.67
CA GLY A 137 -18.07 21.30 -6.09
C GLY A 137 -19.22 21.60 -7.04
N THR A 138 -20.43 21.29 -6.63
CA THR A 138 -21.63 21.65 -7.36
C THR A 138 -21.65 23.18 -7.42
N ARG A 139 -21.41 23.71 -8.61
CA ARG A 139 -21.83 25.07 -8.92
C ARG A 139 -23.34 25.06 -8.80
N LYS A 140 -23.89 25.57 -7.69
CA LYS A 140 -25.28 26.00 -7.67
C LYS A 140 -25.30 27.30 -8.47
N ASP A 141 -25.83 27.23 -9.67
CA ASP A 141 -26.23 28.40 -10.44
C ASP A 141 -27.30 29.20 -9.67
#